data_d10a748c5ad176cde78949e9a2e434c1
#
_entry.id   d10a748c5ad176cde78949e9a2e434c1
#
_cell.length_a   1.000
_cell.length_b   1.000
_cell.length_c   1.000
_cell.angle_alpha   90.00
_cell.angle_beta   90.00
_cell.angle_gamma   90.00
#
_symmetry.space_group_name_H-M   'P 1'
#
loop_
_entity.id
_entity.type
_entity.pdbx_description
1 polymer ?
#
loop_
_entity_poly.entity_id
_entity_poly.type
_entity_poly.pdbx_seq_one_letter_code
_entity_poly.pdbx_strand_id
1 'polypeptide(L)'
;MDKTEMILPNIKVKPGAISEHVIVVGDPERAKVIGDQLDNAEEIAYSREYRTINGWYKGKKITVTSHGVGSPGAAVCFEELIKAGAKKIIRVGTAGSYTDELPPGSMIIADSAVRAEGLTKQMVPDGVPAVADFNMLLKLEEQAKKTNFKYGLGTIVTLDAFYAGPVQFPHMLYKESGALGAEMELAALYVIARLRGVSAVGIFALDGYAFSDMNDYNPHKDSVKEAVQAEIDIALETMLTL
;
A
#
# COMPACT_ATOMS: atom_id res chain seq x y z
N MET A 1 -0.76 15.23 31.32
CA MET A 1 -1.10 13.93 30.72
C MET A 1 0.12 13.39 30.04
N ASP A 2 0.59 12.24 30.45
CA ASP A 2 1.73 11.58 29.81
C ASP A 2 1.34 11.24 28.36
N LYS A 3 2.17 11.66 27.38
CA LYS A 3 1.88 11.44 25.94
C LYS A 3 1.78 9.95 25.58
N THR A 4 2.25 9.07 26.45
CA THR A 4 2.22 7.60 26.29
C THR A 4 0.87 6.97 26.65
N GLU A 5 -0.02 7.68 27.35
CA GLU A 5 -1.35 7.16 27.72
C GLU A 5 -2.46 7.55 26.74
N MET A 6 -2.19 8.44 25.80
CA MET A 6 -3.22 8.94 24.88
C MET A 6 -3.45 7.96 23.72
N ILE A 7 -4.63 7.37 23.66
CA ILE A 7 -5.07 6.58 22.50
C ILE A 7 -5.20 7.47 21.28
N LEU A 8 -4.59 7.08 20.16
CA LEU A 8 -4.70 7.79 18.89
C LEU A 8 -6.15 7.82 18.40
N PRO A 9 -6.66 8.99 17.95
CA PRO A 9 -8.10 9.22 17.86
C PRO A 9 -8.82 8.39 16.79
N ASN A 10 -8.15 7.99 15.71
CA ASN A 10 -8.80 7.29 14.60
C ASN A 10 -8.50 5.79 14.60
N ILE A 11 -7.23 5.38 14.57
CA ILE A 11 -6.86 3.94 14.58
C ILE A 11 -7.01 3.30 15.96
N LYS A 12 -7.28 4.08 17.02
CA LYS A 12 -7.50 3.62 18.41
C LYS A 12 -6.33 2.82 19.01
N VAL A 13 -5.13 3.05 18.56
CA VAL A 13 -3.91 2.41 19.05
C VAL A 13 -3.14 3.36 19.99
N LYS A 14 -2.46 2.81 21.00
CA LYS A 14 -1.56 3.60 21.86
C LYS A 14 -0.18 3.74 21.20
N PRO A 15 0.52 4.89 21.38
CA PRO A 15 1.92 5.01 21.02
C PRO A 15 2.76 3.89 21.66
N GLY A 16 3.65 3.27 20.87
CA GLY A 16 4.49 2.15 21.31
C GLY A 16 3.80 0.77 21.32
N ALA A 17 2.51 0.67 21.02
CA ALA A 17 1.82 -0.62 21.00
C ALA A 17 2.08 -1.45 19.72
N ILE A 18 2.53 -0.81 18.64
CA ILE A 18 2.81 -1.48 17.36
C ILE A 18 4.29 -1.78 17.14
N SER A 19 4.59 -2.58 16.12
CA SER A 19 5.95 -2.78 15.62
C SER A 19 6.45 -1.56 14.84
N GLU A 20 7.78 -1.40 14.76
CA GLU A 20 8.39 -0.47 13.80
C GLU A 20 8.20 -0.91 12.34
N HIS A 21 7.91 -2.21 12.11
CA HIS A 21 7.69 -2.85 10.81
C HIS A 21 6.19 -3.02 10.60
N VAL A 22 5.62 -2.30 9.64
CA VAL A 22 4.17 -2.24 9.40
C VAL A 22 3.84 -2.59 7.96
N ILE A 23 2.91 -3.51 7.76
CA ILE A 23 2.27 -3.75 6.47
C ILE A 23 0.92 -3.03 6.48
N VAL A 24 0.64 -2.25 5.44
CA VAL A 24 -0.64 -1.56 5.28
C VAL A 24 -1.38 -2.05 4.04
N VAL A 25 -2.69 -2.21 4.17
CA VAL A 25 -3.58 -2.70 3.11
C VAL A 25 -4.85 -1.85 3.04
N GLY A 26 -5.53 -1.83 1.90
CA GLY A 26 -6.81 -1.12 1.78
C GLY A 26 -7.94 -1.79 2.57
N ASP A 27 -8.06 -3.10 2.43
CA ASP A 27 -9.17 -3.90 2.91
C ASP A 27 -8.94 -4.47 4.33
N PRO A 28 -9.85 -4.25 5.29
CA PRO A 28 -9.80 -4.86 6.63
C PRO A 28 -9.77 -6.40 6.63
N GLU A 29 -10.41 -7.05 5.67
CA GLU A 29 -10.37 -8.50 5.57
C GLU A 29 -9.00 -8.99 5.06
N ARG A 30 -8.35 -8.25 4.16
CA ARG A 30 -6.95 -8.54 3.78
C ARG A 30 -6.01 -8.35 4.96
N ALA A 31 -6.23 -7.34 5.82
CA ALA A 31 -5.46 -7.21 7.06
C ALA A 31 -5.60 -8.45 7.96
N LYS A 32 -6.81 -9.03 8.03
CA LYS A 32 -7.03 -10.28 8.77
C LYS A 32 -6.30 -11.47 8.11
N VAL A 33 -6.40 -11.63 6.80
CA VAL A 33 -5.72 -12.71 6.06
C VAL A 33 -4.20 -12.68 6.28
N ILE A 34 -3.59 -11.50 6.32
CA ILE A 34 -2.15 -11.38 6.65
C ILE A 34 -1.93 -11.65 8.14
N GLY A 35 -2.77 -11.13 9.01
CA GLY A 35 -2.71 -11.37 10.46
C GLY A 35 -2.77 -12.86 10.81
N ASP A 36 -3.63 -13.62 10.14
CA ASP A 36 -3.78 -15.08 10.34
C ASP A 36 -2.51 -15.88 9.95
N GLN A 37 -1.55 -15.27 9.22
CA GLN A 37 -0.25 -15.86 8.89
C GLN A 37 0.84 -15.54 9.92
N LEU A 38 0.52 -14.71 10.93
CA LEU A 38 1.46 -14.33 11.98
C LEU A 38 1.30 -15.22 13.21
N ASP A 39 2.41 -15.61 13.83
CA ASP A 39 2.42 -16.28 15.11
C ASP A 39 1.94 -15.32 16.21
N ASN A 40 1.13 -15.83 17.16
CA ASN A 40 0.58 -15.06 18.28
C ASN A 40 -0.12 -13.77 17.81
N ALA A 41 -0.90 -13.87 16.74
CA ALA A 41 -1.65 -12.75 16.19
C ALA A 41 -2.68 -12.22 17.20
N GLU A 42 -2.69 -10.92 17.40
CA GLU A 42 -3.63 -10.20 18.27
C GLU A 42 -4.21 -8.98 17.56
N GLU A 43 -5.52 -8.94 17.39
CA GLU A 43 -6.22 -7.73 16.95
C GLU A 43 -6.26 -6.73 18.10
N ILE A 44 -5.42 -5.68 18.02
CA ILE A 44 -5.27 -4.68 19.10
C ILE A 44 -6.25 -3.51 18.97
N ALA A 45 -6.80 -3.28 17.77
CA ALA A 45 -7.84 -2.28 17.53
C ALA A 45 -8.57 -2.55 16.21
N TYR A 46 -9.87 -2.21 16.19
CA TYR A 46 -10.65 -2.13 14.96
C TYR A 46 -11.63 -0.96 15.07
N SER A 47 -11.40 0.08 14.30
CA SER A 47 -12.22 1.30 14.33
C SER A 47 -12.39 1.81 12.89
N ARG A 48 -13.62 1.95 12.44
CA ARG A 48 -13.96 2.28 11.06
C ARG A 48 -13.34 1.25 10.09
N GLU A 49 -12.61 1.72 9.07
CA GLU A 49 -11.81 0.92 8.13
C GLU A 49 -10.44 0.50 8.67
N TYR A 50 -10.04 0.96 9.86
CA TYR A 50 -8.72 0.74 10.45
C TYR A 50 -8.74 -0.48 11.37
N ARG A 51 -8.32 -1.62 10.85
CA ARG A 51 -8.13 -2.87 11.59
C ARG A 51 -6.64 -3.07 11.83
N THR A 52 -6.20 -3.16 13.08
CA THR A 52 -4.79 -3.27 13.44
C THR A 52 -4.53 -4.57 14.19
N ILE A 53 -3.61 -5.38 13.66
CA ILE A 53 -3.24 -6.69 14.17
C ILE A 53 -1.72 -6.71 14.39
N ASN A 54 -1.29 -7.09 15.57
CA ASN A 54 0.10 -7.41 15.88
C ASN A 54 0.34 -8.92 15.78
N GLY A 55 1.55 -9.32 15.46
CA GLY A 55 1.96 -10.70 15.50
C GLY A 55 3.44 -10.85 15.20
N TRP A 56 3.88 -12.08 15.01
CA TRP A 56 5.27 -12.42 14.74
C TRP A 56 5.37 -13.23 13.46
N TYR A 57 6.30 -12.88 12.61
CA TYR A 57 6.61 -13.65 11.41
C TYR A 57 8.07 -14.09 11.47
N LYS A 58 8.32 -15.40 11.60
CA LYS A 58 9.66 -15.98 11.70
C LYS A 58 10.55 -15.27 12.76
N GLY A 59 9.96 -14.93 13.90
CA GLY A 59 10.66 -14.29 15.02
C GLY A 59 10.79 -12.77 14.96
N LYS A 60 10.27 -12.10 13.92
CA LYS A 60 10.20 -10.66 13.83
C LYS A 60 8.77 -10.15 14.13
N LYS A 61 8.64 -9.18 15.02
CA LYS A 61 7.34 -8.54 15.29
C LYS A 61 6.92 -7.70 14.08
N ILE A 62 5.69 -7.89 13.61
CA ILE A 62 5.07 -7.15 12.50
C ILE A 62 3.70 -6.66 12.96
N THR A 63 3.33 -5.47 12.51
CA THR A 63 1.96 -4.96 12.62
C THR A 63 1.34 -4.90 11.24
N VAL A 64 0.10 -5.31 11.12
CA VAL A 64 -0.71 -5.19 9.90
C VAL A 64 -1.86 -4.25 10.19
N THR A 65 -2.09 -3.26 9.32
CA THR A 65 -3.22 -2.32 9.49
C THR A 65 -3.91 -2.06 8.16
N SER A 66 -5.24 -2.07 8.15
CA SER A 66 -6.01 -1.58 7.00
C SER A 66 -6.20 -0.06 7.07
N HIS A 67 -6.33 0.59 5.89
CA HIS A 67 -6.46 2.05 5.79
C HIS A 67 -7.67 2.53 4.98
N GLY A 68 -8.49 1.60 4.48
CA GLY A 68 -9.64 1.96 3.64
C GLY A 68 -9.25 2.36 2.22
N VAL A 69 -10.16 3.03 1.52
CA VAL A 69 -10.03 3.47 0.14
C VAL A 69 -9.86 4.98 0.07
N GLY A 70 -8.85 5.42 -0.69
CA GLY A 70 -8.60 6.84 -0.98
C GLY A 70 -7.58 7.51 -0.07
N SER A 71 -6.79 8.40 -0.67
CA SER A 71 -5.68 9.09 -0.04
C SER A 71 -6.02 9.81 1.27
N PRO A 72 -7.16 10.52 1.43
CA PRO A 72 -7.48 11.21 2.69
C PRO A 72 -7.66 10.26 3.89
N GLY A 73 -8.37 9.15 3.72
CA GLY A 73 -8.57 8.17 4.79
C GLY A 73 -7.26 7.45 5.13
N ALA A 74 -6.53 7.02 4.10
CA ALA A 74 -5.23 6.39 4.26
C ALA A 74 -4.20 7.30 4.96
N ALA A 75 -4.19 8.59 4.64
CA ALA A 75 -3.30 9.56 5.27
C ALA A 75 -3.49 9.65 6.79
N VAL A 76 -4.74 9.62 7.26
CA VAL A 76 -5.05 9.59 8.70
C VAL A 76 -4.42 8.36 9.34
N CYS A 77 -4.56 7.19 8.72
CA CYS A 77 -3.94 5.95 9.19
C CYS A 77 -2.41 6.05 9.23
N PHE A 78 -1.78 6.47 8.13
CA PHE A 78 -0.33 6.56 8.02
C PHE A 78 0.28 7.51 9.07
N GLU A 79 -0.32 8.69 9.24
CA GLU A 79 0.12 9.65 10.26
C GLU A 79 0.02 9.09 11.67
N GLU A 80 -1.06 8.38 11.99
CA GLU A 80 -1.25 7.80 13.32
C GLU A 80 -0.37 6.56 13.55
N LEU A 81 -0.15 5.71 12.53
CA LEU A 81 0.82 4.62 12.61
C LEU A 81 2.24 5.12 12.89
N ILE A 82 2.66 6.20 12.22
CA ILE A 82 3.97 6.81 12.46
C ILE A 82 4.06 7.36 13.89
N LYS A 83 3.01 8.02 14.38
CA LYS A 83 2.92 8.47 15.78
C LYS A 83 2.91 7.30 16.77
N ALA A 84 2.36 6.15 16.37
CA ALA A 84 2.36 4.93 17.17
C ALA A 84 3.72 4.22 17.21
N GLY A 85 4.64 4.55 16.29
CA GLY A 85 6.00 4.01 16.28
C GLY A 85 6.46 3.35 14.98
N ALA A 86 5.64 3.36 13.92
CA ALA A 86 6.04 2.82 12.61
C ALA A 86 7.28 3.54 12.06
N LYS A 87 8.24 2.77 11.51
CA LYS A 87 9.47 3.26 10.88
C LYS A 87 9.64 2.75 9.46
N LYS A 88 9.12 1.57 9.17
CA LYS A 88 9.21 0.90 7.87
C LYS A 88 7.82 0.42 7.50
N ILE A 89 7.30 0.93 6.39
CA ILE A 89 5.93 0.66 5.95
C ILE A 89 5.94 0.06 4.55
N ILE A 90 5.37 -1.14 4.39
CA ILE A 90 5.10 -1.73 3.06
C ILE A 90 3.60 -1.65 2.80
N ARG A 91 3.23 -1.01 1.70
CA ARG A 91 1.85 -1.05 1.21
C ARG A 91 1.67 -2.25 0.28
N VAL A 92 0.74 -3.12 0.63
CA VAL A 92 0.29 -4.27 -0.15
C VAL A 92 -1.13 -3.97 -0.64
N GLY A 93 -1.33 -3.90 -1.95
CA GLY A 93 -2.61 -3.46 -2.51
C GLY A 93 -2.89 -4.00 -3.90
N THR A 94 -4.01 -3.61 -4.49
CA THR A 94 -4.33 -3.91 -5.89
C THR A 94 -4.28 -2.67 -6.75
N ALA A 95 -4.09 -2.85 -8.06
CA ALA A 95 -4.01 -1.77 -9.03
C ALA A 95 -4.54 -2.20 -10.40
N GLY A 96 -5.03 -1.23 -11.17
CA GLY A 96 -5.35 -1.42 -12.58
C GLY A 96 -4.10 -1.23 -13.45
N SER A 97 -3.83 -2.19 -14.34
CA SER A 97 -2.71 -2.12 -15.28
C SER A 97 -2.92 -1.10 -16.39
N TYR A 98 -1.83 -0.50 -16.87
CA TYR A 98 -1.80 0.32 -18.08
C TYR A 98 -1.18 -0.39 -19.29
N THR A 99 -0.68 -1.60 -19.15
CA THR A 99 0.03 -2.28 -20.23
C THR A 99 -0.34 -3.75 -20.34
N ASP A 100 -0.43 -4.25 -21.58
CA ASP A 100 -0.65 -5.67 -21.86
C ASP A 100 0.56 -6.54 -21.48
N GLU A 101 1.72 -5.92 -21.29
CA GLU A 101 2.89 -6.62 -20.76
C GLU A 101 2.72 -7.06 -19.31
N LEU A 102 1.86 -6.39 -18.55
CA LEU A 102 1.52 -6.73 -17.17
C LEU A 102 0.02 -7.00 -17.06
N PRO A 103 -0.47 -8.14 -17.52
CA PRO A 103 -1.90 -8.47 -17.44
C PRO A 103 -2.35 -8.72 -16.00
N PRO A 104 -3.68 -8.75 -15.73
CA PRO A 104 -4.22 -9.15 -14.43
C PRO A 104 -3.62 -10.49 -13.95
N GLY A 105 -3.20 -10.55 -12.69
CA GLY A 105 -2.41 -11.64 -12.12
C GLY A 105 -0.89 -11.41 -12.15
N SER A 106 -0.42 -10.31 -12.78
CA SER A 106 0.95 -9.80 -12.61
C SER A 106 1.02 -8.82 -11.43
N MET A 107 2.21 -8.27 -11.15
CA MET A 107 2.41 -7.30 -10.07
C MET A 107 3.14 -6.03 -10.54
N ILE A 108 2.98 -4.94 -9.79
CA ILE A 108 3.81 -3.74 -9.90
C ILE A 108 4.53 -3.52 -8.56
N ILE A 109 5.85 -3.33 -8.61
CA ILE A 109 6.64 -2.75 -7.53
C ILE A 109 6.82 -1.28 -7.88
N ALA A 110 6.30 -0.38 -7.05
CA ALA A 110 6.27 1.03 -7.38
C ALA A 110 7.49 1.77 -6.82
N ASP A 111 8.35 2.27 -7.69
CA ASP A 111 9.47 3.15 -7.34
C ASP A 111 9.01 4.57 -7.04
N SER A 112 7.92 4.98 -7.66
CA SER A 112 7.34 6.32 -7.56
C SER A 112 5.84 6.30 -7.84
N ALA A 113 5.16 7.38 -7.43
CA ALA A 113 3.74 7.58 -7.71
C ALA A 113 3.49 8.98 -8.28
N VAL A 114 2.72 9.05 -9.37
CA VAL A 114 2.18 10.32 -9.86
C VAL A 114 1.13 10.81 -8.88
N ARG A 115 1.30 12.03 -8.38
CA ARG A 115 0.40 12.71 -7.44
C ARG A 115 -0.80 13.31 -8.17
N ALA A 116 -1.69 12.46 -8.70
CA ALA A 116 -2.87 12.89 -9.43
C ALA A 116 -4.11 13.10 -8.52
N GLU A 117 -3.93 12.92 -7.22
CA GLU A 117 -4.92 13.10 -6.15
C GLU A 117 -4.81 14.49 -5.48
N GLY A 118 -5.80 14.86 -4.67
CA GLY A 118 -5.91 16.19 -4.05
C GLY A 118 -5.19 16.34 -2.72
N LEU A 119 -4.97 15.26 -1.96
CA LEU A 119 -4.41 15.30 -0.60
C LEU A 119 -2.97 15.83 -0.61
N THR A 120 -2.08 15.21 -1.37
CA THR A 120 -0.66 15.58 -1.35
C THR A 120 -0.40 16.95 -1.96
N LYS A 121 -1.29 17.46 -2.82
CA LYS A 121 -1.25 18.85 -3.32
C LYS A 121 -1.46 19.87 -2.21
N GLN A 122 -2.19 19.49 -1.14
CA GLN A 122 -2.38 20.32 0.05
C GLN A 122 -1.23 20.20 1.07
N MET A 123 -0.39 19.15 0.96
CA MET A 123 0.69 18.86 1.91
C MET A 123 2.05 19.40 1.47
N VAL A 124 2.34 19.34 0.17
CA VAL A 124 3.63 19.73 -0.41
C VAL A 124 3.44 20.39 -1.78
N PRO A 125 4.37 21.27 -2.23
CA PRO A 125 4.34 21.86 -3.57
C PRO A 125 4.30 20.80 -4.70
N ASP A 126 3.78 21.18 -5.86
CA ASP A 126 3.58 20.26 -7.00
C ASP A 126 4.87 19.56 -7.47
N GLY A 127 6.01 20.22 -7.45
CA GLY A 127 7.30 19.66 -7.86
C GLY A 127 7.92 18.64 -6.88
N VAL A 128 7.33 18.40 -5.69
CA VAL A 128 7.84 17.41 -4.75
C VAL A 128 7.43 16.00 -5.18
N PRO A 129 8.37 15.08 -5.49
CA PRO A 129 8.03 13.76 -5.96
C PRO A 129 7.56 12.84 -4.82
N ALA A 130 6.61 11.95 -5.11
CA ALA A 130 6.27 10.82 -4.27
C ALA A 130 7.12 9.62 -4.71
N VAL A 131 8.12 9.23 -3.91
CA VAL A 131 9.10 8.19 -4.25
C VAL A 131 9.29 7.21 -3.10
N ALA A 132 9.55 5.96 -3.45
CA ALA A 132 9.88 4.90 -2.50
C ALA A 132 11.20 5.18 -1.77
N ASP A 133 11.35 4.56 -0.60
CA ASP A 133 12.67 4.37 0.00
C ASP A 133 13.49 3.40 -0.86
N PHE A 134 14.65 3.85 -1.32
CA PHE A 134 15.47 3.11 -2.26
C PHE A 134 15.94 1.75 -1.70
N ASN A 135 16.33 1.71 -0.42
CA ASN A 135 16.80 0.47 0.19
C ASN A 135 15.67 -0.55 0.36
N MET A 136 14.48 -0.09 0.77
CA MET A 136 13.30 -0.95 0.86
C MET A 136 12.87 -1.47 -0.53
N LEU A 137 12.93 -0.61 -1.54
CA LEU A 137 12.61 -0.98 -2.92
C LEU A 137 13.50 -2.12 -3.43
N LEU A 138 14.82 -2.01 -3.26
CA LEU A 138 15.76 -3.05 -3.66
C LEU A 138 15.51 -4.38 -2.93
N LYS A 139 15.22 -4.34 -1.64
CA LYS A 139 14.91 -5.54 -0.84
C LYS A 139 13.59 -6.18 -1.23
N LEU A 140 12.58 -5.37 -1.55
CA LEU A 140 11.30 -5.87 -2.03
C LEU A 140 11.46 -6.55 -3.40
N GLU A 141 12.18 -5.94 -4.32
CA GLU A 141 12.48 -6.51 -5.63
C GLU A 141 13.31 -7.80 -5.52
N GLU A 142 14.27 -7.85 -4.59
CA GLU A 142 15.04 -9.08 -4.31
C GLU A 142 14.15 -10.25 -3.93
N GLN A 143 13.12 -10.04 -3.12
CA GLN A 143 12.17 -11.09 -2.77
C GLN A 143 11.25 -11.44 -3.95
N ALA A 144 10.78 -10.45 -4.71
CA ALA A 144 9.97 -10.70 -5.90
C ALA A 144 10.71 -11.57 -6.94
N LYS A 145 12.01 -11.34 -7.15
CA LYS A 145 12.86 -12.15 -8.04
C LYS A 145 12.96 -13.64 -7.66
N LYS A 146 12.65 -13.99 -6.41
CA LYS A 146 12.64 -15.39 -5.94
C LYS A 146 11.35 -16.11 -6.31
N THR A 147 10.34 -15.39 -6.78
CA THR A 147 9.07 -15.94 -7.22
C THR A 147 9.02 -16.12 -8.74
N ASN A 148 8.04 -16.88 -9.22
CA ASN A 148 7.78 -17.03 -10.65
C ASN A 148 6.75 -16.01 -11.17
N PHE A 149 6.30 -15.07 -10.34
CA PHE A 149 5.31 -14.08 -10.74
C PHE A 149 5.93 -13.02 -11.63
N LYS A 150 5.20 -12.67 -12.68
CA LYS A 150 5.57 -11.55 -13.54
C LYS A 150 5.35 -10.25 -12.80
N TYR A 151 6.35 -9.37 -12.79
CA TYR A 151 6.21 -8.03 -12.21
C TYR A 151 6.88 -6.96 -13.07
N GLY A 152 6.42 -5.73 -12.95
CA GLY A 152 7.07 -4.53 -13.44
C GLY A 152 7.57 -3.69 -12.27
N LEU A 153 8.70 -3.02 -12.45
CA LEU A 153 9.21 -2.02 -11.52
C LEU A 153 9.14 -0.65 -12.20
N GLY A 154 8.44 0.31 -11.59
CA GLY A 154 8.28 1.64 -12.16
C GLY A 154 7.20 2.48 -11.50
N THR A 155 6.82 3.54 -12.20
CA THR A 155 5.88 4.54 -11.68
C THR A 155 4.43 4.05 -11.75
N ILE A 156 3.67 4.30 -10.69
CA ILE A 156 2.21 4.11 -10.64
C ILE A 156 1.49 5.47 -10.51
N VAL A 157 0.21 5.52 -10.80
CA VAL A 157 -0.59 6.75 -10.64
C VAL A 157 -1.52 6.61 -9.45
N THR A 158 -1.54 7.59 -8.55
CA THR A 158 -2.53 7.67 -7.47
C THR A 158 -3.65 8.62 -7.86
N LEU A 159 -4.89 8.11 -7.90
CA LEU A 159 -6.12 8.83 -8.25
C LEU A 159 -7.08 8.91 -7.07
N ASP A 160 -7.95 9.93 -7.02
CA ASP A 160 -8.98 10.06 -5.97
C ASP A 160 -10.29 9.38 -6.31
N ALA A 161 -10.59 9.18 -7.58
CA ALA A 161 -11.87 8.63 -8.00
C ALA A 161 -11.70 7.28 -8.72
N PHE A 162 -12.52 6.32 -8.32
CA PHE A 162 -12.59 4.98 -8.94
C PHE A 162 -13.61 4.96 -10.10
N TYR A 163 -14.74 5.64 -9.93
CA TYR A 163 -15.75 5.75 -10.97
C TYR A 163 -15.64 7.10 -11.68
N ALA A 164 -15.58 7.06 -13.01
CA ALA A 164 -15.53 8.27 -13.83
C ALA A 164 -16.86 9.04 -13.77
N GLY A 165 -16.75 10.37 -13.76
CA GLY A 165 -17.86 11.29 -14.00
C GLY A 165 -17.86 11.77 -15.46
N PRO A 166 -18.45 12.95 -15.73
CA PRO A 166 -18.40 13.58 -17.05
C PRO A 166 -16.98 13.90 -17.53
N VAL A 167 -16.06 14.12 -16.58
CA VAL A 167 -14.64 14.33 -16.86
C VAL A 167 -13.96 12.97 -16.93
N GLN A 168 -13.35 12.66 -18.07
CA GLN A 168 -12.63 11.41 -18.26
C GLN A 168 -11.29 11.44 -17.50
N PHE A 169 -10.93 10.30 -16.92
CA PHE A 169 -9.59 10.15 -16.34
C PHE A 169 -8.54 10.14 -17.45
N PRO A 170 -7.40 10.82 -17.28
CA PRO A 170 -6.35 10.87 -18.30
C PRO A 170 -5.47 9.61 -18.29
N HIS A 171 -6.07 8.41 -18.22
CA HIS A 171 -5.34 7.14 -18.15
C HIS A 171 -4.38 6.94 -19.33
N MET A 172 -4.82 7.28 -20.56
CA MET A 172 -3.96 7.14 -21.74
C MET A 172 -2.75 8.08 -21.68
N LEU A 173 -2.94 9.31 -21.17
CA LEU A 173 -1.83 10.24 -21.00
C LEU A 173 -0.79 9.71 -20.01
N TYR A 174 -1.22 9.12 -18.90
CA TYR A 174 -0.31 8.51 -17.93
C TYR A 174 0.38 7.27 -18.47
N LYS A 175 -0.34 6.41 -19.22
CA LYS A 175 0.24 5.27 -19.94
C LYS A 175 1.33 5.72 -20.91
N GLU A 176 1.05 6.71 -21.76
CA GLU A 176 2.00 7.26 -22.72
C GLU A 176 3.19 7.96 -22.04
N SER A 177 3.01 8.44 -20.82
CA SER A 177 4.07 9.00 -19.98
C SER A 177 4.91 7.95 -19.23
N GLY A 178 4.64 6.66 -19.44
CA GLY A 178 5.41 5.56 -18.90
C GLY A 178 4.95 5.03 -17.54
N ALA A 179 3.77 5.43 -17.04
CA ALA A 179 3.21 4.82 -15.85
C ALA A 179 2.71 3.39 -16.14
N LEU A 180 2.88 2.48 -15.18
CA LEU A 180 2.55 1.05 -15.32
C LEU A 180 1.11 0.72 -14.91
N GLY A 181 0.49 1.53 -14.07
CA GLY A 181 -0.86 1.28 -13.56
C GLY A 181 -1.37 2.41 -12.68
N ALA A 182 -2.57 2.22 -12.11
CA ALA A 182 -3.21 3.17 -11.22
C ALA A 182 -3.78 2.51 -9.96
N GLU A 183 -3.68 3.24 -8.83
CA GLU A 183 -4.23 2.90 -7.51
C GLU A 183 -4.68 4.20 -6.80
N MET A 184 -4.96 4.19 -5.49
CA MET A 184 -5.63 5.33 -4.85
C MET A 184 -4.92 5.91 -3.61
N GLU A 185 -3.75 5.40 -3.13
CA GLU A 185 -3.18 5.85 -1.84
C GLU A 185 -1.64 5.95 -1.78
N LEU A 186 -0.89 5.41 -2.73
CA LEU A 186 0.56 5.30 -2.62
C LEU A 186 1.28 6.65 -2.60
N ALA A 187 0.82 7.62 -3.39
CA ALA A 187 1.41 8.96 -3.37
C ALA A 187 1.30 9.59 -1.97
N ALA A 188 0.15 9.40 -1.31
CA ALA A 188 -0.04 9.85 0.08
C ALA A 188 0.97 9.19 1.02
N LEU A 189 1.15 7.86 0.93
CA LEU A 189 2.11 7.14 1.76
C LEU A 189 3.54 7.67 1.56
N TYR A 190 3.99 7.80 0.32
CA TYR A 190 5.37 8.22 0.02
C TYR A 190 5.66 9.66 0.48
N VAL A 191 4.71 10.57 0.25
CA VAL A 191 4.84 11.97 0.71
C VAL A 191 4.87 12.04 2.23
N ILE A 192 3.95 11.38 2.92
CA ILE A 192 3.87 11.36 4.38
C ILE A 192 5.14 10.72 4.98
N ALA A 193 5.56 9.57 4.48
CA ALA A 193 6.76 8.89 4.94
C ALA A 193 7.98 9.81 4.86
N ARG A 194 8.18 10.48 3.72
CA ARG A 194 9.26 11.44 3.52
C ARG A 194 9.18 12.62 4.50
N LEU A 195 7.99 13.21 4.69
CA LEU A 195 7.79 14.33 5.62
C LEU A 195 8.06 13.95 7.08
N ARG A 196 7.85 12.68 7.44
CA ARG A 196 7.99 12.17 8.82
C ARG A 196 9.30 11.41 9.06
N GLY A 197 10.17 11.29 8.04
CA GLY A 197 11.47 10.61 8.16
C GLY A 197 11.34 9.11 8.39
N VAL A 198 10.32 8.45 7.82
CA VAL A 198 10.15 7.00 7.82
C VAL A 198 10.29 6.45 6.40
N SER A 199 10.61 5.16 6.28
CA SER A 199 10.80 4.49 5.00
C SER A 199 9.53 3.81 4.54
N ALA A 200 9.20 3.90 3.24
CA ALA A 200 8.02 3.25 2.67
C ALA A 200 8.27 2.72 1.26
N VAL A 201 7.57 1.64 0.90
CA VAL A 201 7.51 1.05 -0.45
C VAL A 201 6.14 0.43 -0.70
N GLY A 202 5.73 0.29 -1.96
CA GLY A 202 4.46 -0.33 -2.36
C GLY A 202 4.65 -1.46 -3.36
N ILE A 203 3.83 -2.51 -3.23
CA ILE A 203 3.67 -3.61 -4.18
C ILE A 203 2.17 -3.83 -4.43
N PHE A 204 1.81 -4.14 -5.67
CA PHE A 204 0.42 -4.21 -6.11
C PHE A 204 0.18 -5.40 -7.02
N ALA A 205 -0.74 -6.26 -6.66
CA ALA A 205 -1.31 -7.24 -7.58
C ALA A 205 -2.23 -6.54 -8.58
N LEU A 206 -2.14 -6.91 -9.84
CA LEU A 206 -2.96 -6.32 -10.90
C LEU A 206 -4.28 -7.10 -11.01
N ASP A 207 -5.40 -6.41 -10.76
CA ASP A 207 -6.74 -7.00 -10.72
C ASP A 207 -7.59 -6.69 -11.95
N GLY A 208 -7.12 -5.82 -12.83
CA GLY A 208 -7.77 -5.40 -14.06
C GLY A 208 -6.90 -4.46 -14.89
N TYR A 209 -7.47 -3.91 -15.96
CA TYR A 209 -6.90 -2.78 -16.69
C TYR A 209 -7.60 -1.49 -16.27
N ALA A 210 -6.84 -0.45 -15.96
CA ALA A 210 -7.36 0.81 -15.44
C ALA A 210 -8.26 1.59 -16.44
N PHE A 211 -8.21 1.23 -17.73
CA PHE A 211 -9.01 1.83 -18.81
C PHE A 211 -10.08 0.88 -19.37
N SER A 212 -10.27 -0.30 -18.76
CA SER A 212 -11.32 -1.24 -19.16
C SER A 212 -12.71 -0.75 -18.79
N ASP A 213 -13.72 -1.23 -19.53
CA ASP A 213 -15.10 -1.10 -19.08
C ASP A 213 -15.24 -1.85 -17.74
N MET A 214 -15.90 -1.21 -16.77
CA MET A 214 -16.16 -1.80 -15.46
C MET A 214 -17.00 -3.09 -15.55
N ASN A 215 -17.71 -3.31 -16.65
CA ASN A 215 -18.43 -4.55 -16.89
C ASN A 215 -17.51 -5.76 -17.09
N ASP A 216 -16.26 -5.54 -17.52
CA ASP A 216 -15.25 -6.58 -17.73
C ASP A 216 -14.32 -6.75 -16.51
N TYR A 217 -14.49 -5.90 -15.49
CA TYR A 217 -13.69 -5.96 -14.27
C TYR A 217 -14.08 -7.15 -13.41
N ASN A 218 -13.13 -8.06 -13.18
CA ASN A 218 -13.32 -9.22 -12.30
C ASN A 218 -12.08 -9.45 -11.42
N PRO A 219 -12.06 -8.84 -10.23
CA PRO A 219 -10.94 -8.97 -9.28
C PRO A 219 -10.89 -10.34 -8.59
N HIS A 220 -11.90 -11.22 -8.81
CA HIS A 220 -12.01 -12.52 -8.15
C HIS A 220 -11.44 -13.69 -8.96
N LYS A 221 -10.78 -13.42 -10.09
CA LYS A 221 -10.08 -14.45 -10.88
C LYS A 221 -9.00 -15.12 -10.03
N ASP A 222 -8.80 -16.42 -10.22
CA ASP A 222 -7.83 -17.18 -9.41
C ASP A 222 -6.40 -16.66 -9.59
N SER A 223 -6.01 -16.26 -10.81
CA SER A 223 -4.72 -15.64 -11.07
C SER A 223 -4.49 -14.33 -10.26
N VAL A 224 -5.55 -13.56 -10.02
CA VAL A 224 -5.48 -12.35 -9.18
C VAL A 224 -5.32 -12.73 -7.71
N LYS A 225 -6.06 -13.72 -7.22
CA LYS A 225 -5.91 -14.21 -5.84
C LYS A 225 -4.51 -14.77 -5.57
N GLU A 226 -3.94 -15.50 -6.52
CA GLU A 226 -2.57 -16.01 -6.45
C GLU A 226 -1.55 -14.86 -6.41
N ALA A 227 -1.72 -13.82 -7.22
CA ALA A 227 -0.86 -12.64 -7.20
C ALA A 227 -0.99 -11.86 -5.88
N VAL A 228 -2.21 -11.72 -5.34
CA VAL A 228 -2.44 -11.12 -4.02
C VAL A 228 -1.75 -11.91 -2.90
N GLN A 229 -1.80 -13.24 -2.93
CA GLN A 229 -1.07 -14.04 -1.94
C GLN A 229 0.44 -13.88 -2.11
N ALA A 230 0.93 -13.85 -3.35
CA ALA A 230 2.34 -13.68 -3.63
C ALA A 230 2.87 -12.32 -3.16
N GLU A 231 2.14 -11.22 -3.36
CA GLU A 231 2.57 -9.91 -2.86
C GLU A 231 2.62 -9.84 -1.33
N ILE A 232 1.70 -10.55 -0.64
CA ILE A 232 1.71 -10.71 0.81
C ILE A 232 2.98 -11.44 1.27
N ASP A 233 3.28 -12.58 0.64
CA ASP A 233 4.47 -13.39 0.97
C ASP A 233 5.75 -12.60 0.72
N ILE A 234 5.84 -11.88 -0.41
CA ILE A 234 6.97 -11.00 -0.75
C ILE A 234 7.14 -9.90 0.31
N ALA A 235 6.05 -9.27 0.74
CA ALA A 235 6.09 -8.22 1.76
C ALA A 235 6.55 -8.76 3.12
N LEU A 236 6.03 -9.91 3.55
CA LEU A 236 6.43 -10.58 4.80
C LEU A 236 7.91 -10.97 4.79
N GLU A 237 8.38 -11.60 3.71
CA GLU A 237 9.80 -11.96 3.56
C GLU A 237 10.71 -10.71 3.50
N THR A 238 10.24 -9.63 2.85
CA THR A 238 10.97 -8.37 2.83
C THR A 238 11.13 -7.80 4.23
N MET A 239 10.07 -7.83 5.06
CA MET A 239 10.15 -7.34 6.43
C MET A 239 11.24 -8.03 7.26
N LEU A 240 11.57 -9.31 6.99
CA LEU A 240 12.66 -10.01 7.68
C LEU A 240 14.04 -9.42 7.37
N THR A 241 14.21 -8.80 6.22
CA THR A 241 15.50 -8.26 5.75
C THR A 241 15.71 -6.80 6.12
N LEU A 242 14.68 -6.15 6.66
CA LEU A 242 14.66 -4.75 7.08
C LEU A 242 14.93 -4.64 8.58
#